data_07a92043469ae4e143d4afd704ad7ee8
#
_entry.id   07a92043469ae4e143d4afd704ad7ee8
#
_cell.length_a   1.000
_cell.length_b   1.000
_cell.length_c   1.000
_cell.angle_alpha   90.00
_cell.angle_beta   90.00
_cell.angle_gamma   90.00
#
_symmetry.space_group_name_H-M   'P 1'
#
loop_
_entity.id
_entity.type
_entity.pdbx_description
1 polymer ?
#
loop_
_entity_poly.entity_id
_entity_poly.type
_entity_poly.pdbx_seq_one_letter_code
_entity_poly.pdbx_strand_id
1 'polypeptide(L)'
;MRVGISVLTRQGQSLWENGIGQNALALAMLMQELPNVRSVVLVDVGEMAGLPHEAQVLGLQFPVMRPREATHHIDVMIELAGGLDLEWLDYLRALGKRVVFQACGHPYANLAEPSVFGRDAYFSRAQRCDEVWLLPMFAHLLPLMVTLHRCPVYVMPYIWSSQFLAQRVRTVQAEGHAFGFDGGSLHRPWRAAVFEPNVSVVKSGLLPMLICDAAYRQAADSLSCVHLLNTVQFAEHPTFAHLCTGLALSVAGRLALEQRHDFAGFMATRGVDLVVSHQWTNMQNYLYLDALHGGYPLVHNSP
;
A
#
# COMPACT_ATOMS: atom_id res chain seq x y z
N MET A 1 -11.86 -22.75 13.52
CA MET A 1 -11.17 -21.53 13.98
C MET A 1 -11.92 -20.32 13.46
N ARG A 2 -12.13 -19.29 14.29
CA ARG A 2 -12.73 -18.00 13.90
C ARG A 2 -11.61 -16.97 13.84
N VAL A 3 -11.47 -16.25 12.75
CA VAL A 3 -10.35 -15.34 12.51
C VAL A 3 -10.84 -13.89 12.51
N GLY A 4 -10.19 -13.02 13.27
CA GLY A 4 -10.33 -11.57 13.17
C GLY A 4 -9.14 -10.98 12.40
N ILE A 5 -9.40 -10.03 11.52
CA ILE A 5 -8.36 -9.30 10.77
C ILE A 5 -8.59 -7.80 10.99
N SER A 6 -7.59 -7.09 11.50
CA SER A 6 -7.75 -5.65 11.71
C SER A 6 -7.75 -4.87 10.40
N VAL A 7 -8.63 -3.88 10.33
CA VAL A 7 -8.73 -2.93 9.22
C VAL A 7 -8.77 -1.51 9.78
N LEU A 8 -8.23 -0.57 9.01
CA LEU A 8 -8.29 0.85 9.30
C LEU A 8 -9.11 1.54 8.22
N THR A 9 -10.38 1.82 8.52
CA THR A 9 -11.25 2.54 7.60
C THR A 9 -11.17 4.04 7.86
N ARG A 10 -11.28 4.84 6.79
CA ARG A 10 -11.37 6.30 6.88
C ARG A 10 -12.52 6.78 6.01
N GLN A 11 -13.25 7.76 6.49
CA GLN A 11 -14.33 8.36 5.73
C GLN A 11 -13.81 8.99 4.43
N GLY A 12 -14.47 8.69 3.31
CA GLY A 12 -14.08 9.21 1.99
C GLY A 12 -12.84 8.59 1.36
N GLN A 13 -12.18 7.63 2.02
CA GLN A 13 -11.04 6.93 1.43
C GLN A 13 -11.51 5.76 0.57
N SER A 14 -11.16 5.78 -0.71
CA SER A 14 -11.40 4.68 -1.63
C SER A 14 -10.50 3.48 -1.33
N LEU A 15 -11.03 2.27 -1.49
CA LEU A 15 -10.25 1.03 -1.43
C LEU A 15 -9.12 0.99 -2.47
N TRP A 16 -9.35 1.60 -3.62
CA TRP A 16 -8.39 1.65 -4.74
C TRP A 16 -7.12 2.45 -4.43
N GLU A 17 -7.21 3.36 -3.47
CA GLU A 17 -6.09 4.18 -3.02
C GLU A 17 -5.37 3.60 -1.80
N ASN A 18 -5.87 2.49 -1.25
CA ASN A 18 -5.40 1.94 0.01
C ASN A 18 -4.93 0.48 -0.13
N GLY A 19 -3.66 0.29 -0.47
CA GLY A 19 -3.06 -1.05 -0.59
C GLY A 19 -3.12 -1.89 0.69
N ILE A 20 -3.10 -1.26 1.88
CA ILE A 20 -3.24 -1.98 3.16
C ILE A 20 -4.68 -2.51 3.30
N GLY A 21 -5.69 -1.73 2.91
CA GLY A 21 -7.08 -2.18 2.90
C GLY A 21 -7.30 -3.35 1.94
N GLN A 22 -6.72 -3.28 0.73
CA GLN A 22 -6.75 -4.39 -0.23
C GLN A 22 -6.07 -5.64 0.33
N ASN A 23 -4.93 -5.48 1.02
CA ASN A 23 -4.23 -6.60 1.66
C ASN A 23 -5.09 -7.29 2.72
N ALA A 24 -5.76 -6.51 3.58
CA ALA A 24 -6.64 -7.06 4.60
C ALA A 24 -7.82 -7.85 3.99
N LEU A 25 -8.44 -7.33 2.93
CA LEU A 25 -9.52 -8.02 2.23
C LEU A 25 -9.03 -9.26 1.47
N ALA A 26 -7.88 -9.19 0.80
CA ALA A 26 -7.28 -10.33 0.13
C ALA A 26 -6.95 -11.45 1.12
N LEU A 27 -6.40 -11.10 2.29
CA LEU A 27 -6.16 -12.06 3.36
C LEU A 27 -7.48 -12.64 3.90
N ALA A 28 -8.52 -11.83 4.08
CA ALA A 28 -9.82 -12.30 4.55
C ALA A 28 -10.45 -13.30 3.59
N MET A 29 -10.39 -13.02 2.28
CA MET A 29 -10.84 -13.94 1.22
C MET A 29 -10.07 -15.26 1.28
N LEU A 30 -8.73 -15.19 1.36
CA LEU A 30 -7.89 -16.39 1.45
C LEU A 30 -8.21 -17.21 2.71
N MET A 31 -8.36 -16.55 3.87
CA MET A 31 -8.70 -17.24 5.12
C MET A 31 -10.05 -17.93 5.07
N GLN A 32 -11.03 -17.35 4.38
CA GLN A 32 -12.37 -17.93 4.23
C GLN A 32 -12.36 -19.23 3.43
N GLU A 33 -11.41 -19.40 2.51
CA GLU A 33 -11.25 -20.64 1.70
C GLU A 33 -10.58 -21.78 2.48
N LEU A 34 -10.00 -21.51 3.64
CA LEU A 34 -9.29 -22.53 4.39
C LEU A 34 -10.27 -23.46 5.14
N PRO A 35 -10.14 -24.80 5.03
CA PRO A 35 -11.10 -25.74 5.60
C PRO A 35 -11.21 -25.67 7.12
N ASN A 36 -10.18 -25.20 7.80
CA ASN A 36 -10.15 -25.07 9.25
C ASN A 36 -10.66 -23.70 9.76
N VAL A 37 -11.00 -22.78 8.87
CA VAL A 37 -11.56 -21.47 9.20
C VAL A 37 -13.07 -21.54 9.10
N ARG A 38 -13.74 -21.30 10.23
CA ARG A 38 -15.22 -21.32 10.33
C ARG A 38 -15.83 -19.99 9.92
N SER A 39 -15.16 -18.90 10.26
CA SER A 39 -15.63 -17.54 9.96
C SER A 39 -14.47 -16.55 10.01
N VAL A 40 -14.60 -15.49 9.22
CA VAL A 40 -13.70 -14.33 9.22
C VAL A 40 -14.49 -13.09 9.57
N VAL A 41 -13.95 -12.27 10.48
CA VAL A 41 -14.51 -11.00 10.93
C VAL A 41 -13.47 -9.91 10.67
N LEU A 42 -13.87 -8.80 10.11
CA LEU A 42 -13.03 -7.60 10.01
C LEU A 42 -13.18 -6.77 11.28
N VAL A 43 -12.06 -6.49 11.93
CA VAL A 43 -12.01 -5.73 13.19
C VAL A 43 -11.57 -4.30 12.84
N ASP A 44 -12.54 -3.39 12.80
CA ASP A 44 -12.30 -2.02 12.38
C ASP A 44 -11.86 -1.13 13.54
N VAL A 45 -10.68 -0.53 13.39
CA VAL A 45 -10.12 0.47 14.30
C VAL A 45 -10.22 1.90 13.76
N GLY A 46 -10.85 2.05 12.60
CA GLY A 46 -11.02 3.33 11.92
C GLY A 46 -12.35 4.03 12.22
N GLU A 47 -12.80 4.83 11.29
CA GLU A 47 -13.97 5.71 11.45
C GLU A 47 -15.28 5.07 11.00
N MET A 48 -15.23 4.17 10.01
CA MET A 48 -16.41 3.57 9.40
C MET A 48 -16.80 2.28 10.11
N ALA A 49 -18.09 2.07 10.30
CA ALA A 49 -18.62 0.84 10.89
C ALA A 49 -19.01 -0.25 9.87
N GLY A 50 -18.46 -0.19 8.66
CA GLY A 50 -18.84 -1.11 7.59
C GLY A 50 -17.78 -1.25 6.50
N LEU A 51 -18.00 -2.21 5.60
CA LEU A 51 -17.15 -2.41 4.43
C LEU A 51 -17.23 -1.20 3.48
N PRO A 52 -16.09 -0.81 2.87
CA PRO A 52 -16.10 0.14 1.76
C PRO A 52 -17.08 -0.31 0.66
N HIS A 53 -17.68 0.66 -0.03
CA HIS A 53 -18.64 0.39 -1.10
C HIS A 53 -18.05 -0.53 -2.18
N GLU A 54 -16.81 -0.31 -2.53
CA GLU A 54 -16.08 -1.10 -3.53
C GLU A 54 -15.98 -2.59 -3.13
N ALA A 55 -15.78 -2.88 -1.85
CA ALA A 55 -15.77 -4.25 -1.35
C ALA A 55 -17.17 -4.90 -1.45
N GLN A 56 -18.22 -4.13 -1.18
CA GLN A 56 -19.60 -4.59 -1.34
C GLN A 56 -19.95 -4.89 -2.81
N VAL A 57 -19.50 -4.05 -3.74
CA VAL A 57 -19.67 -4.26 -5.19
C VAL A 57 -18.95 -5.52 -5.67
N LEU A 58 -17.84 -5.92 -5.02
CA LEU A 58 -17.17 -7.21 -5.25
C LEU A 58 -17.93 -8.41 -4.66
N GLY A 59 -19.05 -8.17 -3.98
CA GLY A 59 -19.81 -9.22 -3.33
C GLY A 59 -19.19 -9.74 -2.04
N LEU A 60 -18.21 -9.02 -1.48
CA LEU A 60 -17.56 -9.42 -0.23
C LEU A 60 -18.53 -9.17 0.94
N GLN A 61 -18.74 -10.19 1.74
CA GLN A 61 -19.67 -10.16 2.87
C GLN A 61 -18.94 -10.61 4.15
N PHE A 62 -18.11 -9.71 4.69
CA PHE A 62 -17.46 -9.93 5.97
C PHE A 62 -18.18 -9.12 7.06
N PRO A 63 -18.53 -9.72 8.21
CA PRO A 63 -18.94 -8.96 9.37
C PRO A 63 -17.84 -7.97 9.78
N VAL A 64 -18.24 -6.72 10.04
CA VAL A 64 -17.33 -5.67 10.53
C VAL A 64 -17.73 -5.39 11.96
N MET A 65 -16.79 -5.45 12.90
CA MET A 65 -17.00 -5.26 14.33
C MET A 65 -15.92 -4.34 14.91
N ARG A 66 -16.26 -3.66 16.00
CA ARG A 66 -15.26 -2.96 16.81
C ARG A 66 -14.44 -3.97 17.64
N PRO A 67 -13.19 -3.62 18.04
CA PRO A 67 -12.31 -4.56 18.75
C PRO A 67 -12.97 -5.27 19.92
N ARG A 68 -13.64 -4.54 20.83
CA ARG A 68 -14.27 -5.14 22.01
C ARG A 68 -15.46 -6.03 21.67
N GLU A 69 -16.23 -5.69 20.66
CA GLU A 69 -17.36 -6.50 20.15
C GLU A 69 -16.86 -7.81 19.56
N ALA A 70 -15.73 -7.79 18.85
CA ALA A 70 -15.14 -8.96 18.22
C ALA A 70 -14.60 -9.99 19.22
N THR A 71 -14.38 -9.62 20.48
CA THR A 71 -13.73 -10.47 21.51
C THR A 71 -14.27 -11.90 21.55
N HIS A 72 -15.59 -12.07 21.53
CA HIS A 72 -16.22 -13.40 21.64
C HIS A 72 -16.47 -14.08 20.27
N HIS A 73 -16.16 -13.39 19.17
CA HIS A 73 -16.38 -13.86 17.81
C HIS A 73 -15.12 -14.39 17.13
N ILE A 74 -13.95 -14.26 17.77
CA ILE A 74 -12.65 -14.66 17.22
C ILE A 74 -11.92 -15.62 18.15
N ASP A 75 -11.10 -16.48 17.59
CA ASP A 75 -10.14 -17.35 18.27
C ASP A 75 -8.70 -16.90 17.99
N VAL A 76 -8.49 -16.30 16.81
CA VAL A 76 -7.22 -15.73 16.38
C VAL A 76 -7.46 -14.30 15.90
N MET A 77 -6.64 -13.36 16.35
CA MET A 77 -6.61 -11.98 15.90
C MET A 77 -5.36 -11.72 15.07
N ILE A 78 -5.52 -11.34 13.81
CA ILE A 78 -4.44 -10.92 12.91
C ILE A 78 -4.45 -9.40 12.86
N GLU A 79 -3.47 -8.77 13.49
CA GLU A 79 -3.25 -7.34 13.40
C GLU A 79 -2.48 -7.03 12.12
N LEU A 80 -3.13 -6.37 11.16
CA LEU A 80 -2.58 -6.07 9.85
C LEU A 80 -2.64 -4.56 9.55
N ALA A 81 -3.83 -3.98 9.60
CA ALA A 81 -4.06 -2.56 9.32
C ALA A 81 -4.63 -1.85 10.56
N GLY A 82 -4.01 -0.73 10.91
CA GLY A 82 -4.34 -0.01 12.15
C GLY A 82 -3.77 -0.68 13.40
N GLY A 83 -3.28 0.13 14.32
CA GLY A 83 -2.76 -0.36 15.60
C GLY A 83 -3.88 -0.77 16.54
N LEU A 84 -3.78 -1.94 17.13
CA LEU A 84 -4.71 -2.42 18.16
C LEU A 84 -4.25 -1.99 19.56
N ASP A 85 -5.22 -1.74 20.42
CA ASP A 85 -4.98 -1.41 21.81
C ASP A 85 -4.27 -2.55 22.55
N LEU A 86 -3.16 -2.25 23.24
CA LEU A 86 -2.32 -3.26 23.89
C LEU A 86 -3.05 -3.97 25.03
N GLU A 87 -3.92 -3.28 25.78
CA GLU A 87 -4.68 -3.88 26.86
C GLU A 87 -5.69 -4.87 26.30
N TRP A 88 -6.31 -4.55 25.16
CA TRP A 88 -7.21 -5.48 24.50
C TRP A 88 -6.47 -6.70 23.94
N LEU A 89 -5.27 -6.55 23.39
CA LEU A 89 -4.43 -7.67 22.94
C LEU A 89 -4.06 -8.59 24.13
N ASP A 90 -3.67 -8.01 25.27
CA ASP A 90 -3.40 -8.76 26.49
C ASP A 90 -4.64 -9.51 26.98
N TYR A 91 -5.80 -8.86 26.93
CA TYR A 91 -7.06 -9.48 27.31
C TYR A 91 -7.41 -10.67 26.39
N LEU A 92 -7.24 -10.54 25.09
CA LEU A 92 -7.44 -11.66 24.16
C LEU A 92 -6.55 -12.85 24.52
N ARG A 93 -5.26 -12.59 24.79
CA ARG A 93 -4.30 -13.64 25.16
C ARG A 93 -4.62 -14.27 26.52
N ALA A 94 -5.09 -13.49 27.48
CA ALA A 94 -5.56 -14.00 28.77
C ALA A 94 -6.78 -14.93 28.63
N LEU A 95 -7.61 -14.70 27.59
CA LEU A 95 -8.71 -15.60 27.23
C LEU A 95 -8.27 -16.82 26.41
N GLY A 96 -6.96 -17.05 26.24
CA GLY A 96 -6.41 -18.17 25.47
C GLY A 96 -6.50 -18.00 23.95
N LYS A 97 -6.79 -16.79 23.46
CA LYS A 97 -6.83 -16.49 22.03
C LYS A 97 -5.43 -16.17 21.51
N ARG A 98 -5.19 -16.41 20.22
CA ARG A 98 -3.91 -16.13 19.57
C ARG A 98 -3.92 -14.74 18.96
N VAL A 99 -2.80 -14.04 19.08
CA VAL A 99 -2.57 -12.74 18.45
C VAL A 99 -1.39 -12.86 17.49
N VAL A 100 -1.64 -12.54 16.23
CA VAL A 100 -0.66 -12.52 15.14
C VAL A 100 -0.44 -11.08 14.73
N PHE A 101 0.80 -10.65 14.58
CA PHE A 101 1.13 -9.36 14.00
C PHE A 101 1.66 -9.54 12.58
N GLN A 102 0.93 -9.05 11.58
CA GLN A 102 1.38 -9.07 10.18
C GLN A 102 2.03 -7.73 9.81
N ALA A 103 3.33 -7.73 9.63
CA ALA A 103 4.10 -6.56 9.23
C ALA A 103 4.00 -6.33 7.73
N CYS A 104 3.10 -5.43 7.30
CA CYS A 104 2.89 -5.08 5.89
C CYS A 104 3.74 -3.91 5.40
N GLY A 105 4.20 -3.04 6.30
CA GLY A 105 5.12 -1.94 6.00
C GLY A 105 6.56 -2.31 6.36
N HIS A 106 7.52 -1.44 5.98
CA HIS A 106 8.93 -1.64 6.30
C HIS A 106 9.14 -1.64 7.83
N PRO A 107 9.50 -2.78 8.46
CA PRO A 107 9.47 -2.92 9.92
C PRO A 107 10.34 -1.90 10.65
N TYR A 108 11.55 -1.65 10.16
CA TYR A 108 12.46 -0.68 10.79
C TYR A 108 11.98 0.77 10.62
N ALA A 109 11.49 1.14 9.43
CA ALA A 109 10.96 2.48 9.22
C ALA A 109 9.73 2.75 10.11
N ASN A 110 8.81 1.77 10.20
CA ASN A 110 7.63 1.87 11.07
C ASN A 110 7.99 2.00 12.56
N LEU A 111 9.14 1.45 12.99
CA LEU A 111 9.62 1.59 14.36
C LEU A 111 10.32 2.94 14.59
N ALA A 112 11.17 3.38 13.65
CA ALA A 112 12.06 4.53 13.85
C ALA A 112 11.42 5.86 13.48
N GLU A 113 10.74 5.95 12.33
CA GLU A 113 10.21 7.21 11.79
C GLU A 113 9.25 7.95 12.73
N PRO A 114 8.33 7.29 13.47
CA PRO A 114 7.45 8.00 14.38
C PRO A 114 8.21 8.84 15.40
N SER A 115 9.23 8.24 16.03
CA SER A 115 10.05 8.94 17.02
C SER A 115 10.92 10.03 16.41
N VAL A 116 11.50 9.77 15.22
CA VAL A 116 12.41 10.72 14.54
C VAL A 116 11.65 11.94 14.01
N PHE A 117 10.42 11.72 13.50
CA PHE A 117 9.64 12.78 12.85
C PHE A 117 8.47 13.31 13.69
N GLY A 118 8.34 12.89 14.95
CA GLY A 118 7.27 13.32 15.85
C GLY A 118 5.86 12.96 15.33
N ARG A 119 5.71 11.76 14.77
CA ARG A 119 4.44 11.29 14.21
C ARG A 119 3.75 10.31 15.17
N ASP A 120 2.42 10.31 15.12
CA ASP A 120 1.65 9.29 15.79
C ASP A 120 1.91 7.90 15.18
N ALA A 121 2.00 6.90 16.03
CA ALA A 121 2.14 5.51 15.65
C ALA A 121 1.46 4.60 16.67
N TYR A 122 1.22 3.35 16.28
CA TYR A 122 0.82 2.33 17.23
C TYR A 122 2.01 1.90 18.10
N PHE A 123 1.74 1.54 19.33
CA PHE A 123 2.77 1.13 20.27
C PHE A 123 3.31 -0.26 19.93
N SER A 124 4.63 -0.36 19.88
CA SER A 124 5.32 -1.63 19.78
C SER A 124 5.97 -1.96 21.13
N ARG A 125 5.75 -3.17 21.63
CA ARG A 125 6.43 -3.69 22.82
C ARG A 125 6.75 -5.16 22.65
N ALA A 126 7.71 -5.66 23.43
CA ALA A 126 7.98 -7.10 23.51
C ALA A 126 6.74 -7.87 23.98
N GLN A 127 6.55 -9.07 23.45
CA GLN A 127 5.48 -9.99 23.84
C GLN A 127 4.05 -9.48 23.62
N ARG A 128 3.85 -8.53 22.70
CA ARG A 128 2.49 -8.04 22.37
C ARG A 128 1.68 -9.02 21.53
N CYS A 129 2.34 -9.97 20.87
CA CYS A 129 1.73 -10.98 20.01
C CYS A 129 2.37 -12.35 20.26
N ASP A 130 1.73 -13.40 19.77
CA ASP A 130 2.21 -14.78 19.89
C ASP A 130 3.08 -15.20 18.72
N GLU A 131 2.94 -14.54 17.58
CA GLU A 131 3.78 -14.71 16.40
C GLU A 131 3.73 -13.48 15.48
N VAL A 132 4.75 -13.32 14.65
CA VAL A 132 4.84 -12.27 13.64
C VAL A 132 4.85 -12.92 12.25
N TRP A 133 4.06 -12.36 11.34
CA TRP A 133 4.10 -12.67 9.93
C TRP A 133 4.81 -11.55 9.17
N LEU A 134 5.85 -11.93 8.43
CA LEU A 134 6.72 -11.01 7.73
C LEU A 134 6.64 -11.27 6.23
N LEU A 135 6.53 -10.21 5.43
CA LEU A 135 6.52 -10.36 3.98
C LEU A 135 7.91 -10.77 3.45
N PRO A 136 8.00 -11.51 2.33
CA PRO A 136 9.27 -12.05 1.82
C PRO A 136 10.35 -10.99 1.61
N MET A 137 9.96 -9.80 1.16
CA MET A 137 10.88 -8.68 0.96
C MET A 137 11.56 -8.20 2.24
N PHE A 138 10.99 -8.50 3.40
CA PHE A 138 11.54 -8.15 4.71
C PHE A 138 12.21 -9.32 5.42
N ALA A 139 12.42 -10.45 4.77
CA ALA A 139 13.03 -11.64 5.38
C ALA A 139 14.39 -11.33 6.03
N HIS A 140 15.15 -10.39 5.48
CA HIS A 140 16.42 -9.92 6.03
C HIS A 140 16.28 -9.22 7.40
N LEU A 141 15.09 -8.74 7.74
CA LEU A 141 14.76 -8.12 9.03
C LEU A 141 14.20 -9.12 10.07
N LEU A 142 14.16 -10.42 9.75
CA LEU A 142 13.70 -11.45 10.68
C LEU A 142 14.39 -11.37 12.05
N PRO A 143 15.74 -11.22 12.16
CA PRO A 143 16.41 -11.10 13.45
C PRO A 143 15.94 -9.88 14.27
N LEU A 144 15.65 -8.75 13.60
CA LEU A 144 15.10 -7.57 14.26
C LEU A 144 13.72 -7.88 14.85
N MET A 145 12.84 -8.53 14.09
CA MET A 145 11.48 -8.83 14.51
C MET A 145 11.44 -9.85 15.66
N VAL A 146 12.28 -10.87 15.62
CA VAL A 146 12.44 -11.82 16.73
C VAL A 146 12.91 -11.10 18.00
N THR A 147 13.89 -10.22 17.88
CA THR A 147 14.43 -9.46 19.02
C THR A 147 13.39 -8.50 19.61
N LEU A 148 12.66 -7.79 18.75
CA LEU A 148 11.65 -6.81 19.15
C LEU A 148 10.43 -7.46 19.81
N HIS A 149 9.87 -8.49 19.19
CA HIS A 149 8.60 -9.09 19.62
C HIS A 149 8.78 -10.28 20.56
N ARG A 150 9.97 -10.91 20.60
CA ARG A 150 10.29 -12.07 21.45
C ARG A 150 9.36 -13.25 21.25
N CYS A 151 8.94 -13.48 20.03
CA CYS A 151 8.07 -14.58 19.60
C CYS A 151 8.54 -15.13 18.25
N PRO A 152 8.00 -16.28 17.80
CA PRO A 152 8.28 -16.82 16.47
C PRO A 152 7.94 -15.82 15.36
N VAL A 153 8.77 -15.77 14.32
CA VAL A 153 8.57 -14.95 13.14
C VAL A 153 8.57 -15.85 11.90
N TYR A 154 7.52 -15.74 11.09
CA TYR A 154 7.34 -16.54 9.88
C TYR A 154 7.33 -15.63 8.65
N VAL A 155 7.98 -16.06 7.58
CA VAL A 155 7.88 -15.39 6.28
C VAL A 155 6.67 -15.93 5.55
N MET A 156 5.71 -15.04 5.28
CA MET A 156 4.44 -15.37 4.62
C MET A 156 4.46 -14.93 3.16
N PRO A 157 3.76 -15.64 2.26
CA PRO A 157 3.65 -15.21 0.88
C PRO A 157 3.05 -13.79 0.75
N TYR A 158 3.46 -13.06 -0.28
CA TYR A 158 2.79 -11.83 -0.68
C TYR A 158 1.46 -12.19 -1.38
N ILE A 159 0.36 -11.62 -0.91
CA ILE A 159 -0.98 -11.93 -1.42
C ILE A 159 -1.43 -10.79 -2.33
N TRP A 160 -1.79 -11.10 -3.56
CA TRP A 160 -2.38 -10.18 -4.52
C TRP A 160 -3.44 -10.90 -5.34
N SER A 161 -4.48 -10.18 -5.75
CA SER A 161 -5.52 -10.67 -6.63
C SER A 161 -5.89 -9.61 -7.66
N SER A 162 -6.02 -10.00 -8.90
CA SER A 162 -6.47 -9.11 -9.98
C SER A 162 -7.94 -8.67 -9.85
N GLN A 163 -8.72 -9.27 -8.95
CA GLN A 163 -10.16 -8.98 -8.81
C GLN A 163 -10.43 -7.51 -8.46
N PHE A 164 -9.61 -6.94 -7.56
CA PHE A 164 -9.72 -5.53 -7.18
C PHE A 164 -9.44 -4.62 -8.38
N LEU A 165 -8.32 -4.85 -9.07
CA LEU A 165 -7.95 -4.11 -10.27
C LEU A 165 -9.02 -4.26 -11.36
N ALA A 166 -9.47 -5.48 -11.64
CA ALA A 166 -10.46 -5.76 -12.67
C ALA A 166 -11.79 -5.05 -12.42
N GLN A 167 -12.21 -4.90 -11.15
CA GLN A 167 -13.40 -4.14 -10.81
C GLN A 167 -13.21 -2.65 -11.13
N ARG A 168 -12.09 -2.06 -10.70
CA ARG A 168 -11.79 -0.66 -10.98
C ARG A 168 -11.68 -0.38 -12.47
N VAL A 169 -11.05 -1.28 -13.20
CA VAL A 169 -10.93 -1.20 -14.67
C VAL A 169 -12.32 -1.17 -15.34
N ARG A 170 -13.26 -2.04 -14.90
CA ARG A 170 -14.63 -1.99 -15.42
C ARG A 170 -15.31 -0.64 -15.18
N THR A 171 -15.10 -0.03 -14.01
CA THR A 171 -15.64 1.31 -13.73
C THR A 171 -15.05 2.36 -14.68
N VAL A 172 -13.73 2.36 -14.83
CA VAL A 172 -13.01 3.28 -15.72
C VAL A 172 -13.44 3.11 -17.20
N GLN A 173 -13.65 1.87 -17.63
CA GLN A 173 -14.14 1.57 -18.97
C GLN A 173 -15.58 2.02 -19.18
N ALA A 174 -16.44 1.90 -18.17
CA ALA A 174 -17.81 2.42 -18.23
C ALA A 174 -17.85 3.96 -18.31
N GLU A 175 -16.83 4.63 -17.81
CA GLU A 175 -16.62 6.08 -17.93
C GLU A 175 -16.02 6.49 -19.30
N GLY A 176 -15.75 5.53 -20.20
CA GLY A 176 -15.25 5.76 -21.55
C GLY A 176 -13.74 5.82 -21.69
N HIS A 177 -12.98 5.39 -20.67
CA HIS A 177 -11.52 5.38 -20.69
C HIS A 177 -10.97 3.97 -20.88
N ALA A 178 -9.91 3.83 -21.67
CA ALA A 178 -9.20 2.55 -21.84
C ALA A 178 -8.12 2.36 -20.77
N PHE A 179 -8.07 1.18 -20.18
CA PHE A 179 -6.99 0.77 -19.29
C PHE A 179 -6.17 -0.36 -19.92
N GLY A 180 -4.86 -0.27 -19.77
CA GLY A 180 -3.89 -1.21 -20.32
C GLY A 180 -2.96 -0.53 -21.32
N PHE A 181 -1.72 -1.00 -21.37
CA PHE A 181 -0.74 -0.51 -22.32
C PHE A 181 -1.00 -1.15 -23.71
N ASP A 182 -1.24 -0.33 -24.72
CA ASP A 182 -1.59 -0.78 -26.06
C ASP A 182 -0.38 -1.05 -26.98
N GLY A 183 0.83 -0.95 -26.43
CA GLY A 183 2.06 -1.10 -27.21
C GLY A 183 2.35 0.06 -28.16
N GLY A 184 1.69 1.20 -28.00
CA GLY A 184 1.76 2.36 -28.87
C GLY A 184 3.17 2.73 -29.36
N SER A 185 3.28 3.60 -30.33
CA SER A 185 4.55 3.92 -31.01
C SER A 185 5.71 4.14 -30.02
N LEU A 186 6.71 3.28 -30.08
CA LEU A 186 7.96 3.40 -29.32
C LEU A 186 8.74 4.69 -29.68
N HIS A 187 8.31 5.40 -30.71
CA HIS A 187 8.94 6.62 -31.23
C HIS A 187 8.29 7.92 -30.75
N ARG A 188 7.22 7.84 -29.95
CA ARG A 188 6.61 9.04 -29.34
C ARG A 188 7.23 9.34 -27.97
N PRO A 189 7.27 10.61 -27.54
CA PRO A 189 7.65 10.94 -26.16
C PRO A 189 6.67 10.31 -25.16
N TRP A 190 7.20 9.66 -24.14
CA TRP A 190 6.42 8.90 -23.17
C TRP A 190 5.87 9.80 -22.07
N ARG A 191 4.71 9.45 -21.56
CA ARG A 191 4.17 10.00 -20.31
C ARG A 191 4.49 9.05 -19.18
N ALA A 192 5.25 9.51 -18.20
CA ALA A 192 5.62 8.72 -17.02
C ALA A 192 4.79 9.11 -15.79
N ALA A 193 4.52 8.18 -14.90
CA ALA A 193 3.95 8.45 -13.60
C ALA A 193 4.78 7.83 -12.47
N VAL A 194 4.88 8.55 -11.36
CA VAL A 194 5.52 8.16 -10.10
C VAL A 194 4.45 8.15 -9.02
N PHE A 195 4.12 6.98 -8.51
CA PHE A 195 3.01 6.78 -7.55
C PHE A 195 3.47 6.68 -6.10
N GLU A 196 4.71 7.05 -5.80
CA GLU A 196 5.21 6.92 -4.43
C GLU A 196 4.33 7.69 -3.44
N PRO A 197 3.94 7.06 -2.31
CA PRO A 197 3.00 7.68 -1.37
C PRO A 197 3.58 8.85 -0.59
N ASN A 198 4.91 9.00 -0.57
CA ASN A 198 5.63 10.09 0.11
C ASN A 198 5.33 10.23 1.62
N VAL A 199 4.99 9.12 2.27
CA VAL A 199 4.67 9.07 3.71
C VAL A 199 5.80 8.48 4.56
N SER A 200 6.86 8.00 3.93
CA SER A 200 8.01 7.36 4.56
C SER A 200 9.27 7.62 3.72
N VAL A 201 10.42 7.69 4.36
CA VAL A 201 11.71 7.86 3.66
C VAL A 201 12.02 6.69 2.71
N VAL A 202 11.48 5.51 2.98
CA VAL A 202 11.66 4.33 2.12
C VAL A 202 10.75 4.32 0.88
N LYS A 203 9.77 5.24 0.81
CA LYS A 203 8.77 5.35 -0.25
C LYS A 203 8.63 6.80 -0.70
N SER A 204 9.67 7.35 -1.32
CA SER A 204 9.73 8.74 -1.75
C SER A 204 9.81 8.88 -3.26
N GLY A 205 9.03 9.79 -3.84
CA GLY A 205 9.06 10.14 -5.26
C GLY A 205 10.27 10.95 -5.70
N LEU A 206 11.14 11.37 -4.77
CA LEU A 206 12.30 12.22 -5.10
C LEU A 206 13.27 11.51 -6.05
N LEU A 207 13.65 10.26 -5.75
CA LEU A 207 14.60 9.53 -6.59
C LEU A 207 14.02 9.16 -7.97
N PRO A 208 12.79 8.64 -8.09
CA PRO A 208 12.15 8.49 -9.40
C PRO A 208 12.08 9.78 -10.22
N MET A 209 11.79 10.91 -9.58
CA MET A 209 11.79 12.23 -10.22
C MET A 209 13.18 12.57 -10.80
N LEU A 210 14.25 12.38 -10.04
CA LEU A 210 15.62 12.61 -10.50
C LEU A 210 16.04 11.65 -11.60
N ILE A 211 15.58 10.40 -11.58
CA ILE A 211 15.80 9.43 -12.66
C ILE A 211 15.13 9.91 -13.95
N CYS A 212 13.88 10.36 -13.89
CA CYS A 212 13.18 10.93 -15.03
C CYS A 212 13.87 12.19 -15.57
N ASP A 213 14.35 13.08 -14.70
CA ASP A 213 15.09 14.27 -15.11
C ASP A 213 16.41 13.92 -15.79
N ALA A 214 17.12 12.93 -15.28
CA ALA A 214 18.37 12.45 -15.90
C ALA A 214 18.11 11.84 -17.28
N ALA A 215 17.05 11.04 -17.44
CA ALA A 215 16.65 10.49 -18.73
C ALA A 215 16.27 11.60 -19.73
N TYR A 216 15.50 12.59 -19.28
CA TYR A 216 15.13 13.75 -20.11
C TYR A 216 16.34 14.57 -20.55
N ARG A 217 17.32 14.79 -19.68
CA ARG A 217 18.56 15.50 -20.04
C ARG A 217 19.41 14.75 -21.07
N GLN A 218 19.36 13.41 -21.07
CA GLN A 218 20.05 12.59 -22.06
C GLN A 218 19.32 12.57 -23.40
N ALA A 219 17.98 12.60 -23.39
CA ALA A 219 17.15 12.55 -24.59
C ALA A 219 15.86 13.35 -24.34
N ALA A 220 15.87 14.63 -24.72
CA ALA A 220 14.75 15.54 -24.45
C ALA A 220 13.41 15.11 -25.07
N ASP A 221 13.45 14.30 -26.12
CA ASP A 221 12.27 13.76 -26.79
C ASP A 221 11.76 12.45 -26.15
N SER A 222 12.44 11.93 -25.11
CA SER A 222 12.04 10.69 -24.47
C SER A 222 10.78 10.81 -23.61
N LEU A 223 10.60 11.97 -22.97
CA LEU A 223 9.49 12.21 -22.02
C LEU A 223 8.72 13.48 -22.40
N SER A 224 7.41 13.34 -22.58
CA SER A 224 6.49 14.46 -22.82
C SER A 224 5.96 15.07 -21.51
N CYS A 225 5.77 14.25 -20.50
CA CYS A 225 5.32 14.66 -19.17
C CYS A 225 5.74 13.63 -18.13
N VAL A 226 6.05 14.08 -16.93
CA VAL A 226 6.24 13.24 -15.73
C VAL A 226 5.25 13.69 -14.68
N HIS A 227 4.31 12.81 -14.34
CA HIS A 227 3.34 13.03 -13.26
C HIS A 227 3.92 12.51 -11.95
N LEU A 228 4.07 13.38 -10.98
CA LEU A 228 4.57 13.04 -9.65
C LEU A 228 3.43 13.09 -8.65
N LEU A 229 2.88 11.93 -8.31
CA LEU A 229 1.70 11.82 -7.46
C LEU A 229 2.06 12.00 -5.97
N ASN A 230 1.06 12.35 -5.17
CA ASN A 230 1.22 12.59 -3.73
C ASN A 230 2.24 13.69 -3.39
N THR A 231 2.38 14.73 -4.20
CA THR A 231 3.42 15.75 -4.06
C THR A 231 2.92 17.19 -3.97
N VAL A 232 1.62 17.41 -4.12
CA VAL A 232 1.06 18.78 -4.02
C VAL A 232 1.43 19.43 -2.70
N GLN A 233 1.38 18.69 -1.58
CA GLN A 233 1.77 19.18 -0.26
C GLN A 233 3.27 19.50 -0.13
N PHE A 234 4.11 19.02 -1.04
CA PHE A 234 5.55 19.29 -1.04
C PHE A 234 5.89 20.60 -1.79
N ALA A 235 5.01 21.07 -2.66
CA ALA A 235 5.26 22.25 -3.48
C ALA A 235 5.61 23.48 -2.64
N GLU A 236 5.04 23.60 -1.45
CA GLU A 236 5.29 24.70 -0.52
C GLU A 236 6.54 24.49 0.35
N HIS A 237 7.11 23.30 0.40
CA HIS A 237 8.30 23.04 1.21
C HIS A 237 9.54 23.62 0.51
N PRO A 238 10.29 24.54 1.16
CA PRO A 238 11.39 25.28 0.51
C PRO A 238 12.44 24.37 -0.14
N THR A 239 12.83 23.28 0.52
CA THR A 239 13.82 22.32 -0.02
C THR A 239 13.33 21.67 -1.31
N PHE A 240 12.06 21.25 -1.36
CA PHE A 240 11.48 20.62 -2.54
C PHE A 240 11.30 21.64 -3.68
N ALA A 241 10.75 22.80 -3.37
CA ALA A 241 10.58 23.88 -4.34
C ALA A 241 11.93 24.28 -4.97
N HIS A 242 12.96 24.46 -4.14
CA HIS A 242 14.30 24.79 -4.62
C HIS A 242 14.92 23.68 -5.46
N LEU A 243 14.76 22.42 -5.07
CA LEU A 243 15.19 21.27 -5.89
C LEU A 243 14.52 21.31 -7.27
N CYS A 244 13.23 21.53 -7.33
CA CYS A 244 12.48 21.57 -8.59
C CYS A 244 12.97 22.67 -9.55
N THR A 245 13.42 23.82 -9.05
CA THR A 245 13.93 24.92 -9.91
C THR A 245 15.16 24.52 -10.73
N GLY A 246 15.94 23.55 -10.27
CA GLY A 246 17.13 23.04 -10.94
C GLY A 246 16.88 21.90 -11.93
N LEU A 247 15.65 21.38 -12.02
CA LEU A 247 15.33 20.24 -12.87
C LEU A 247 15.03 20.69 -14.32
N ALA A 248 15.61 20.01 -15.28
CA ALA A 248 15.35 20.27 -16.69
C ALA A 248 13.87 20.01 -17.07
N LEU A 249 13.24 18.99 -16.46
CA LEU A 249 11.80 18.72 -16.60
C LEU A 249 10.94 19.88 -16.11
N SER A 250 11.28 20.52 -14.98
CA SER A 250 10.55 21.67 -14.45
C SER A 250 10.72 22.88 -15.35
N VAL A 251 11.95 23.19 -15.76
CA VAL A 251 12.27 24.30 -16.68
C VAL A 251 11.53 24.16 -18.01
N ALA A 252 11.40 22.92 -18.51
CA ALA A 252 10.68 22.62 -19.74
C ALA A 252 9.15 22.55 -19.57
N GLY A 253 8.60 22.74 -18.34
CA GLY A 253 7.17 22.63 -18.07
C GLY A 253 6.62 21.21 -18.24
N ARG A 254 7.46 20.19 -18.04
CA ARG A 254 7.11 18.77 -18.22
C ARG A 254 6.99 17.97 -16.92
N LEU A 255 7.11 18.63 -15.77
CA LEU A 255 6.87 18.04 -14.45
C LEU A 255 5.51 18.50 -13.91
N ALA A 256 4.61 17.56 -13.66
CA ALA A 256 3.31 17.83 -13.06
C ALA A 256 3.26 17.26 -11.63
N LEU A 257 2.95 18.11 -10.65
CA LEU A 257 2.72 17.71 -9.26
C LEU A 257 1.24 17.38 -9.08
N GLU A 258 0.95 16.17 -8.66
CA GLU A 258 -0.41 15.64 -8.58
C GLU A 258 -0.80 15.29 -7.14
N GLN A 259 -2.10 15.30 -6.90
CA GLN A 259 -2.69 14.76 -5.67
C GLN A 259 -2.60 13.24 -5.64
N ARG A 260 -3.21 12.63 -4.62
CA ARG A 260 -3.38 11.20 -4.55
C ARG A 260 -4.49 10.76 -5.53
N HIS A 261 -4.20 9.73 -6.30
CA HIS A 261 -5.13 9.10 -7.22
C HIS A 261 -4.99 7.59 -7.17
N ASP A 262 -6.04 6.87 -7.52
CA ASP A 262 -5.96 5.44 -7.76
C ASP A 262 -5.20 5.14 -9.06
N PHE A 263 -4.53 4.00 -9.08
CA PHE A 263 -3.67 3.62 -10.20
C PHE A 263 -4.44 3.51 -11.52
N ALA A 264 -5.50 2.69 -11.56
CA ALA A 264 -6.19 2.40 -12.81
C ALA A 264 -6.88 3.64 -13.39
N GLY A 265 -7.53 4.44 -12.55
CA GLY A 265 -8.17 5.68 -12.96
C GLY A 265 -7.17 6.69 -13.51
N PHE A 266 -6.04 6.88 -12.84
CA PHE A 266 -5.03 7.83 -13.28
C PHE A 266 -4.37 7.41 -14.59
N MET A 267 -3.92 6.16 -14.70
CA MET A 267 -3.30 5.63 -15.92
C MET A 267 -4.20 5.81 -17.15
N ALA A 268 -5.48 5.46 -17.00
CA ALA A 268 -6.45 5.53 -18.09
C ALA A 268 -6.83 6.96 -18.46
N THR A 269 -7.11 7.82 -17.48
CA THR A 269 -7.60 9.19 -17.76
C THR A 269 -6.51 10.14 -18.21
N ARG A 270 -5.26 9.92 -17.77
CA ARG A 270 -4.11 10.75 -18.16
C ARG A 270 -3.34 10.20 -19.35
N GLY A 271 -3.67 9.00 -19.84
CA GLY A 271 -2.97 8.36 -20.95
C GLY A 271 -1.49 8.15 -20.62
N VAL A 272 -1.20 7.67 -19.41
CA VAL A 272 0.17 7.39 -18.96
C VAL A 272 0.68 6.11 -19.59
N ASP A 273 1.94 6.12 -20.03
CA ASP A 273 2.56 5.03 -20.80
C ASP A 273 3.43 4.12 -19.94
N LEU A 274 4.07 4.66 -18.88
CA LEU A 274 4.99 3.90 -18.05
C LEU A 274 4.96 4.36 -16.59
N VAL A 275 5.37 3.47 -15.71
CA VAL A 275 5.54 3.74 -14.28
C VAL A 275 7.02 3.75 -13.93
N VAL A 276 7.46 4.76 -13.18
CA VAL A 276 8.80 4.82 -12.60
C VAL A 276 8.66 4.82 -11.08
N SER A 277 9.35 3.91 -10.42
CA SER A 277 9.25 3.73 -8.97
C SER A 277 10.62 3.41 -8.37
N HIS A 278 10.82 3.85 -7.15
CA HIS A 278 11.97 3.47 -6.35
C HIS A 278 11.58 3.40 -4.89
N GLN A 279 11.85 2.25 -4.27
CA GLN A 279 11.61 2.07 -2.84
C GLN A 279 12.84 1.44 -2.19
N TRP A 280 13.29 2.04 -1.09
CA TRP A 280 14.41 1.52 -0.32
C TRP A 280 14.00 0.25 0.43
N THR A 281 14.61 -0.88 0.11
CA THR A 281 14.37 -2.18 0.76
C THR A 281 12.90 -2.55 0.95
N ASN A 282 12.02 -2.06 0.07
CA ASN A 282 10.58 -2.30 0.11
C ASN A 282 10.10 -2.73 -1.29
N MET A 283 10.58 -3.88 -1.73
CA MET A 283 10.66 -4.34 -3.11
C MET A 283 9.34 -4.82 -3.75
N GLN A 284 8.28 -4.95 -2.98
CA GLN A 284 6.97 -5.37 -3.49
C GLN A 284 5.89 -4.38 -3.06
N ASN A 285 5.03 -4.00 -3.98
CA ASN A 285 3.79 -3.31 -3.68
C ASN A 285 2.70 -3.69 -4.69
N TYR A 286 1.44 -3.42 -4.35
CA TYR A 286 0.29 -3.74 -5.20
C TYR A 286 0.38 -3.06 -6.57
N LEU A 287 0.85 -1.83 -6.61
CA LEU A 287 0.99 -1.05 -7.84
C LEU A 287 1.88 -1.75 -8.88
N TYR A 288 2.95 -2.43 -8.46
CA TYR A 288 3.81 -3.14 -9.41
C TYR A 288 3.06 -4.29 -10.08
N LEU A 289 2.28 -5.04 -9.30
CA LEU A 289 1.47 -6.15 -9.83
C LEU A 289 0.33 -5.63 -10.71
N ASP A 290 -0.28 -4.52 -10.33
CA ASP A 290 -1.32 -3.86 -11.12
C ASP A 290 -0.76 -3.32 -12.45
N ALA A 291 0.44 -2.72 -12.43
CA ALA A 291 1.11 -2.24 -13.64
C ALA A 291 1.46 -3.39 -14.59
N LEU A 292 2.07 -4.45 -14.05
CA LEU A 292 2.41 -5.64 -14.84
C LEU A 292 1.17 -6.32 -15.41
N HIS A 293 0.07 -6.41 -14.63
CA HIS A 293 -1.19 -6.97 -15.11
C HIS A 293 -1.81 -6.12 -16.22
N GLY A 294 -1.68 -4.79 -16.15
CA GLY A 294 -2.10 -3.86 -17.19
C GLY A 294 -1.15 -3.80 -18.40
N GLY A 295 -0.05 -4.56 -18.40
CA GLY A 295 0.95 -4.56 -19.46
C GLY A 295 1.83 -3.30 -19.50
N TYR A 296 1.74 -2.41 -18.52
CA TYR A 296 2.52 -1.18 -18.49
C TYR A 296 4.00 -1.44 -18.23
N PRO A 297 4.91 -0.83 -19.00
CA PRO A 297 6.31 -0.78 -18.64
C PRO A 297 6.51 -0.24 -17.22
N LEU A 298 7.36 -0.93 -16.45
CA LEU A 298 7.67 -0.59 -15.07
C LEU A 298 9.19 -0.50 -14.89
N VAL A 299 9.67 0.71 -14.57
CA VAL A 299 11.07 0.94 -14.18
C VAL A 299 11.14 0.99 -12.67
N HIS A 300 11.87 0.06 -12.06
CA HIS A 300 11.97 -0.04 -10.60
C HIS A 300 13.30 -0.64 -10.15
N ASN A 301 13.62 -0.48 -8.85
CA ASN A 301 14.82 -1.02 -8.23
C ASN A 301 14.61 -2.32 -7.44
N SER A 302 13.43 -2.93 -7.56
CA SER A 302 13.13 -4.21 -6.92
C SER A 302 13.78 -5.36 -7.68
N PRO A 303 14.40 -6.35 -6.99
CA PRO A 303 14.91 -7.56 -7.61
C PRO A 303 13.81 -8.43 -8.17
#